data_50c0ac5eb3ec90a87ca1699c508d4ae9
#
_entry.id   50c0ac5eb3ec90a87ca1699c508d4ae9
#
_cell.length_a   1.000
_cell.length_b   1.000
_cell.length_c   1.000
_cell.angle_alpha   90.00
_cell.angle_beta   90.00
_cell.angle_gamma   90.00
#
_symmetry.space_group_name_H-M   'P 1'
#
loop_
_entity.id
_entity.type
_entity.pdbx_description
1 polymer ?
#
loop_
_entity_poly.entity_id
_entity_poly.type
_entity_poly.pdbx_seq_one_letter_code
_entity_poly.pdbx_strand_id
1 'polypeptide(L)'
;MSKKTVAIIGASNDRAKFGNKAMRAFLQKGYEVFPVNPKEESVEGLQAFKSIADVPVRPQMITVYLPPPILLKVLPDIAVRGCDELWLNPGTESDDVITEAERLKLNVIQACSIVAVGVSLEML
;
A
#
# COMPACT_ATOMS: atom_id res chain seq x y z
N MET A 1 -19.53 7.82 11.26
CA MET A 1 -18.10 7.56 11.46
C MET A 1 -17.43 7.35 10.11
N SER A 2 -16.26 7.93 9.94
CA SER A 2 -15.51 7.76 8.69
C SER A 2 -14.89 6.36 8.64
N LYS A 3 -14.81 5.82 7.42
CA LYS A 3 -14.11 4.54 7.19
C LYS A 3 -12.61 4.73 7.39
N LYS A 4 -11.93 3.66 7.80
CA LYS A 4 -10.47 3.61 7.73
C LYS A 4 -10.05 3.61 6.27
N THR A 5 -8.96 4.29 5.96
CA THR A 5 -8.46 4.45 4.60
C THR A 5 -7.11 3.76 4.43
N VAL A 6 -6.92 3.13 3.28
CA VAL A 6 -5.66 2.48 2.92
C VAL A 6 -5.35 2.71 1.45
N ALA A 7 -4.12 3.11 1.15
CA ALA A 7 -3.61 3.13 -0.21
C ALA A 7 -2.73 1.91 -0.40
N ILE A 8 -2.95 1.18 -1.50
CA ILE A 8 -2.19 -0.03 -1.82
C ILE A 8 -1.32 0.27 -3.03
N ILE A 9 -0.02 0.45 -2.79
CA ILE A 9 0.95 0.73 -3.85
C ILE A 9 1.45 -0.61 -4.39
N GLY A 10 1.28 -0.82 -5.70
CA GLY A 10 1.52 -2.11 -6.32
C GLY A 10 0.27 -2.96 -6.40
N ALA A 11 -0.90 -2.34 -6.29
CA ALA A 11 -2.18 -3.01 -6.51
C ALA A 11 -2.23 -3.61 -7.92
N SER A 12 -2.87 -4.76 -8.07
CA SER A 12 -2.85 -5.50 -9.33
C SER A 12 -4.19 -6.16 -9.58
N ASN A 13 -4.54 -6.33 -10.86
CA ASN A 13 -5.69 -7.15 -11.26
C ASN A 13 -5.36 -8.65 -11.30
N ASP A 14 -4.08 -9.00 -11.23
CA ASP A 14 -3.67 -10.39 -11.14
C ASP A 14 -3.96 -10.92 -9.74
N ARG A 15 -4.96 -11.77 -9.62
CA ARG A 15 -5.47 -12.25 -8.33
C ARG A 15 -4.49 -13.14 -7.58
N ALA A 16 -3.46 -13.64 -8.24
CA ALA A 16 -2.41 -14.42 -7.60
C ALA A 16 -1.36 -13.54 -6.90
N LYS A 17 -1.28 -12.26 -7.27
CA LYS A 17 -0.31 -11.35 -6.66
C LYS A 17 -0.79 -10.81 -5.32
N PHE A 18 0.16 -10.54 -4.42
CA PHE A 18 -0.15 -9.99 -3.10
C PHE A 18 -0.80 -8.61 -3.18
N GLY A 19 -0.47 -7.80 -4.18
CA GLY A 19 -1.14 -6.51 -4.37
C GLY A 19 -2.64 -6.63 -4.60
N ASN A 20 -3.08 -7.71 -5.27
CA ASN A 20 -4.51 -8.00 -5.41
C ASN A 20 -5.08 -8.60 -4.13
N LYS A 21 -4.36 -9.54 -3.52
CA LYS A 21 -4.82 -10.16 -2.26
C LYS A 21 -5.07 -9.10 -1.20
N ALA A 22 -4.21 -8.09 -1.13
CA ALA A 22 -4.38 -6.96 -0.22
C ALA A 22 -5.66 -6.18 -0.55
N MET A 23 -5.93 -5.92 -1.83
CA MET A 23 -7.18 -5.26 -2.23
C MET A 23 -8.38 -5.97 -1.64
N ARG A 24 -8.46 -7.30 -1.86
CA ARG A 24 -9.60 -8.09 -1.37
C ARG A 24 -9.67 -8.13 0.15
N ALA A 25 -8.52 -8.27 0.80
CA ALA A 25 -8.45 -8.33 2.27
C ALA A 25 -8.98 -7.04 2.91
N PHE A 26 -8.49 -5.88 2.46
CA PHE A 26 -8.91 -4.61 3.03
C PHE A 26 -10.37 -4.30 2.71
N LEU A 27 -10.83 -4.64 1.51
CA LEU A 27 -12.25 -4.50 1.16
C LEU A 27 -13.14 -5.35 2.07
N GLN A 28 -12.74 -6.60 2.37
CA GLN A 28 -13.47 -7.46 3.31
C GLN A 28 -13.59 -6.84 4.69
N LYS A 29 -12.59 -6.07 5.11
CA LYS A 29 -12.56 -5.44 6.43
C LYS A 29 -13.21 -4.05 6.46
N GLY A 30 -13.83 -3.65 5.35
CA GLY A 30 -14.59 -2.41 5.29
C GLY A 30 -13.76 -1.15 5.11
N TYR A 31 -12.50 -1.26 4.71
CA TYR A 31 -11.66 -0.09 4.42
C TYR A 31 -12.10 0.59 3.15
N GLU A 32 -11.91 1.91 3.10
CA GLU A 32 -11.90 2.64 1.83
C GLU A 32 -10.53 2.46 1.21
N VAL A 33 -10.49 1.81 0.04
CA VAL A 33 -9.25 1.35 -0.59
C VAL A 33 -8.92 2.21 -1.81
N PHE A 34 -7.68 2.69 -1.86
CA PHE A 34 -7.15 3.48 -2.98
C PHE A 34 -6.05 2.67 -3.66
N PRO A 35 -6.36 1.98 -4.78
CA PRO A 35 -5.32 1.21 -5.48
C PRO A 35 -4.40 2.15 -6.27
N VAL A 36 -3.10 1.89 -6.21
CA VAL A 36 -2.09 2.67 -6.93
C VAL A 36 -1.32 1.74 -7.86
N ASN A 37 -1.43 1.99 -9.16
CA ASN A 37 -0.71 1.26 -10.19
C ASN A 37 -0.63 2.14 -11.44
N PRO A 38 0.58 2.45 -11.96
CA PRO A 38 0.72 3.36 -13.11
C PRO A 38 0.17 2.79 -14.42
N LYS A 39 -0.07 1.48 -14.49
CA LYS A 39 -0.49 0.80 -15.73
C LYS A 39 -1.97 0.44 -15.76
N GLU A 40 -2.68 0.54 -14.64
CA GLU A 40 -4.08 0.13 -14.55
C GLU A 40 -5.00 1.34 -14.42
N GLU A 41 -6.15 1.28 -15.08
CA GLU A 41 -7.20 2.29 -14.91
C GLU A 41 -8.10 1.95 -13.73
N SER A 42 -8.28 0.66 -13.46
CA SER A 42 -9.06 0.19 -12.31
C SER A 42 -8.46 -1.11 -11.79
N VAL A 43 -8.67 -1.38 -10.51
CA VAL A 43 -8.28 -2.63 -9.87
C VAL A 43 -9.44 -3.08 -9.01
N GLU A 44 -9.90 -4.31 -9.19
CA GLU A 44 -11.08 -4.88 -8.51
C GLU A 44 -12.28 -3.94 -8.54
N GLY A 45 -12.50 -3.29 -9.69
CA GLY A 45 -13.62 -2.39 -9.89
C GLY A 45 -13.47 -1.00 -9.30
N LEU A 46 -12.36 -0.69 -8.66
CA LEU A 46 -12.11 0.64 -8.10
C LEU A 46 -11.15 1.42 -9.00
N GLN A 47 -11.37 2.73 -9.10
CA GLN A 47 -10.46 3.60 -9.83
C GLN A 47 -9.05 3.45 -9.29
N ALA A 48 -8.09 3.18 -10.18
CA ALA A 48 -6.69 3.14 -9.81
C ALA A 48 -6.04 4.51 -10.05
N PHE A 49 -5.11 4.85 -9.17
CA PHE A 49 -4.33 6.09 -9.28
C PHE A 49 -2.94 5.75 -9.80
N LYS A 50 -2.41 6.57 -10.69
CA LYS A 50 -1.12 6.28 -11.34
C LYS A 50 0.04 6.44 -10.37
N SER A 51 -0.10 7.29 -9.36
CA SER A 51 0.89 7.47 -8.32
C SER A 51 0.21 7.79 -6.99
N ILE A 52 0.96 7.63 -5.90
CA ILE A 52 0.45 7.99 -4.57
C ILE A 52 0.15 9.49 -4.48
N ALA A 53 0.82 10.31 -5.27
CA ALA A 53 0.57 11.76 -5.31
C ALA A 53 -0.85 12.08 -5.79
N ASP A 54 -1.45 11.20 -6.60
CA ASP A 54 -2.80 11.41 -7.15
C ASP A 54 -3.92 10.97 -6.22
N VAL A 55 -3.60 10.25 -5.15
CA VAL A 55 -4.61 9.82 -4.16
C VAL A 55 -5.17 11.06 -3.46
N PRO A 56 -6.52 11.24 -3.47
CA PRO A 56 -7.13 12.51 -3.06
C PRO A 56 -7.19 12.75 -1.54
N VAL A 57 -6.76 11.80 -0.75
CA VAL A 57 -6.79 11.91 0.73
C VAL A 57 -5.42 11.52 1.29
N ARG A 58 -5.16 11.93 2.54
CA ARG A 58 -4.05 11.40 3.31
C ARG A 58 -4.53 10.08 3.94
N PRO A 59 -4.11 8.91 3.42
CA PRO A 59 -4.63 7.64 3.96
C PRO A 59 -4.05 7.38 5.35
N GLN A 60 -4.81 6.65 6.18
CA GLN A 60 -4.30 6.21 7.47
C GLN A 60 -3.16 5.21 7.29
N MET A 61 -3.32 4.30 6.33
CA MET A 61 -2.30 3.30 6.01
C MET A 61 -1.88 3.43 4.56
N ILE A 62 -0.58 3.28 4.31
CA ILE A 62 -0.05 2.99 2.99
C ILE A 62 0.63 1.63 3.09
N THR A 63 0.19 0.67 2.30
CA THR A 63 0.82 -0.65 2.26
C THR A 63 1.44 -0.88 0.89
N VAL A 64 2.67 -1.37 0.87
CA VAL A 64 3.51 -1.39 -0.33
C VAL A 64 3.80 -2.81 -0.78
N TYR A 65 3.67 -3.04 -2.09
CA TYR A 65 4.00 -4.29 -2.79
C TYR A 65 4.86 -3.99 -4.02
N LEU A 66 5.97 -3.29 -3.81
CA LEU A 66 6.94 -2.95 -4.86
C LEU A 66 8.31 -3.51 -4.50
N PRO A 67 9.14 -3.86 -5.50
CA PRO A 67 10.55 -4.17 -5.23
C PRO A 67 11.26 -2.98 -4.59
N PRO A 68 12.27 -3.22 -3.72
CA PRO A 68 12.96 -2.13 -3.02
C PRO A 68 13.49 -1.00 -3.90
N PRO A 69 14.12 -1.26 -5.08
CA PRO A 69 14.61 -0.16 -5.91
C PRO A 69 13.51 0.76 -6.42
N ILE A 70 12.34 0.21 -6.72
CA ILE A 70 11.20 1.01 -7.18
C ILE A 70 10.59 1.78 -6.01
N LEU A 71 10.44 1.11 -4.87
CA LEU A 71 9.91 1.74 -3.66
C LEU A 71 10.77 2.94 -3.25
N LEU A 72 12.10 2.79 -3.34
CA LEU A 72 13.02 3.88 -2.97
C LEU A 72 12.73 5.15 -3.77
N LYS A 73 12.36 5.02 -5.04
CA LYS A 73 12.02 6.17 -5.90
C LYS A 73 10.68 6.81 -5.53
N VAL A 74 9.78 6.05 -4.92
CA VAL A 74 8.41 6.51 -4.58
C VAL A 74 8.34 7.09 -3.17
N LEU A 75 9.31 6.79 -2.31
CA LEU A 75 9.30 7.26 -0.92
C LEU A 75 9.10 8.76 -0.75
N PRO A 76 9.73 9.63 -1.55
CA PRO A 76 9.48 11.08 -1.41
C PRO A 76 8.02 11.45 -1.62
N ASP A 77 7.35 10.84 -2.60
CA ASP A 77 5.93 11.11 -2.85
C ASP A 77 5.05 10.56 -1.72
N ILE A 78 5.42 9.42 -1.15
CA ILE A 78 4.73 8.87 0.03
C ILE A 78 4.83 9.87 1.19
N ALA A 79 6.01 10.45 1.40
CA ALA A 79 6.22 11.42 2.48
C ALA A 79 5.39 12.69 2.27
N VAL A 80 5.29 13.16 1.02
CA VAL A 80 4.49 14.35 0.69
C VAL A 80 3.01 14.09 0.92
N ARG A 81 2.49 12.93 0.45
CA ARG A 81 1.08 12.56 0.68
C ARG A 81 0.82 12.39 2.16
N GLY A 82 1.71 11.69 2.85
CA GLY A 82 1.60 11.41 4.27
C GLY A 82 0.67 10.25 4.56
N CYS A 83 0.90 9.63 5.71
CA CYS A 83 0.06 8.55 6.25
C CYS A 83 0.36 8.41 7.73
N ASP A 84 -0.50 7.71 8.45
CA ASP A 84 -0.23 7.40 9.85
C ASP A 84 0.75 6.23 9.97
N GLU A 85 0.65 5.27 9.06
CA GLU A 85 1.49 4.07 9.05
C GLU A 85 1.87 3.70 7.63
N LEU A 86 3.17 3.42 7.42
CA LEU A 86 3.69 2.89 6.17
C LEU A 86 4.07 1.43 6.38
N TRP A 87 3.34 0.53 5.75
CA TRP A 87 3.56 -0.90 5.89
C TRP A 87 4.43 -1.42 4.77
N LEU A 88 5.63 -1.89 5.13
CA LEU A 88 6.55 -2.55 4.21
C LEU A 88 6.34 -4.04 4.32
N ASN A 89 5.61 -4.60 3.37
CA ASN A 89 5.33 -6.03 3.35
C ASN A 89 6.59 -6.85 3.04
N PRO A 90 6.64 -8.14 3.39
CA PRO A 90 7.83 -8.96 3.13
C PRO A 90 8.28 -8.88 1.66
N GLY A 91 9.57 -8.61 1.46
CA GLY A 91 10.17 -8.48 0.13
C GLY A 91 10.25 -7.06 -0.40
N THR A 92 9.66 -6.07 0.30
CA THR A 92 9.72 -4.66 -0.12
C THR A 92 10.78 -3.86 0.62
N GLU A 93 11.24 -4.36 1.76
CA GLU A 93 12.23 -3.69 2.60
C GLU A 93 13.66 -3.95 2.13
N SER A 94 14.51 -2.97 2.35
CA SER A 94 15.97 -3.08 2.23
C SER A 94 16.56 -2.05 3.19
N ASP A 95 17.86 -2.16 3.47
CA ASP A 95 18.52 -1.18 4.36
C ASP A 95 18.37 0.23 3.80
N ASP A 96 18.52 0.41 2.49
CA ASP A 96 18.39 1.72 1.86
C ASP A 96 16.96 2.26 1.99
N VAL A 97 15.94 1.42 1.78
CA VAL A 97 14.54 1.81 1.93
C VAL A 97 14.25 2.26 3.36
N ILE A 98 14.69 1.46 4.34
CA ILE A 98 14.44 1.75 5.75
C ILE A 98 15.14 3.05 6.15
N THR A 99 16.42 3.21 5.77
CA THR A 99 17.18 4.42 6.06
C THR A 99 16.50 5.66 5.48
N GLU A 100 16.07 5.60 4.22
CA GLU A 100 15.41 6.74 3.58
C GLU A 100 14.05 7.03 4.20
N ALA A 101 13.28 5.99 4.51
CA ALA A 101 11.97 6.16 5.16
C ALA A 101 12.11 6.81 6.54
N GLU A 102 13.12 6.42 7.31
CA GLU A 102 13.42 7.03 8.60
C GLU A 102 13.85 8.50 8.43
N ARG A 103 14.69 8.78 7.43
CA ARG A 103 15.09 10.15 7.14
C ARG A 103 13.88 11.03 6.82
N LEU A 104 12.89 10.48 6.14
CA LEU A 104 11.64 11.17 5.80
C LEU A 104 10.63 11.18 6.94
N LYS A 105 10.99 10.62 8.09
CA LYS A 105 10.17 10.58 9.32
C LYS A 105 8.86 9.82 9.14
N LEU A 106 8.87 8.79 8.30
CA LEU A 106 7.72 7.91 8.10
C LEU A 106 7.65 6.88 9.23
N ASN A 107 6.43 6.58 9.67
CA ASN A 107 6.20 5.54 10.68
C ASN A 107 6.16 4.18 9.98
N VAL A 108 7.30 3.51 9.91
CA VAL A 108 7.47 2.26 9.18
C VAL A 108 7.10 1.06 10.05
N ILE A 109 6.26 0.17 9.49
CA ILE A 109 5.94 -1.12 10.09
C ILE A 109 6.35 -2.20 9.09
N GLN A 110 7.26 -3.08 9.49
CA GLN A 110 7.77 -4.17 8.65
C GLN A 110 7.01 -5.44 8.98
N ALA A 111 5.91 -5.68 8.29
CA ALA A 111 5.07 -6.85 8.52
C ALA A 111 4.09 -7.03 7.37
N CYS A 112 3.46 -8.21 7.30
CA CYS A 112 2.40 -8.48 6.33
C CYS A 112 1.11 -7.80 6.78
N SER A 113 0.67 -6.79 6.03
CA SER A 113 -0.52 -6.01 6.38
C SER A 113 -1.81 -6.85 6.26
N ILE A 114 -1.86 -7.82 5.36
CA ILE A 114 -3.02 -8.71 5.19
C ILE A 114 -3.26 -9.50 6.48
N VAL A 115 -2.22 -10.09 7.02
CA VAL A 115 -2.31 -10.85 8.27
C VAL A 115 -2.66 -9.92 9.43
N ALA A 116 -2.07 -8.74 9.45
CA ALA A 116 -2.29 -7.76 10.52
C ALA A 116 -3.75 -7.30 10.61
N VAL A 117 -4.45 -7.19 9.47
CA VAL A 117 -5.88 -6.82 9.50
C VAL A 117 -6.80 -8.01 9.73
N GLY A 118 -6.25 -9.18 9.98
CA GLY A 118 -7.03 -10.33 10.40
C GLY A 118 -7.57 -11.21 9.27
N VAL A 119 -6.95 -11.17 8.09
CA VAL A 119 -7.35 -12.00 6.97
C VAL A 119 -6.31 -13.11 6.77
N SER A 120 -6.79 -14.34 6.63
CA SER A 120 -5.93 -15.50 6.33
C SER A 120 -5.55 -15.47 4.86
N LEU A 121 -4.25 -15.60 4.56
CA LEU A 121 -3.76 -15.68 3.19
C LEU A 121 -4.37 -16.87 2.42
N GLU A 122 -4.70 -17.94 3.13
CA GLU A 122 -5.29 -19.13 2.51
C GLU A 122 -6.70 -18.87 1.97
N MET A 123 -7.37 -17.84 2.47
CA MET A 123 -8.74 -17.49 2.07
C MET A 123 -8.79 -16.58 0.84
N LEU A 124 -7.64 -16.19 0.31
CA LEU A 124 -7.56 -15.22 -0.79
C LEU A 124 -7.18 -15.83 -2.13
#